data_368b6f8353d935d971d9b13dc7277f12
#
_entry.id   368b6f8353d935d971d9b13dc7277f12
#
_cell.length_a   1.000
_cell.length_b   1.000
_cell.length_c   1.000
_cell.angle_alpha   90.00
_cell.angle_beta   90.00
_cell.angle_gamma   90.00
#
_symmetry.space_group_name_H-M   'P 1'
#
loop_
_entity.id
_entity.type
_entity.pdbx_description
1 polymer ?
#
loop_
_entity_poly.entity_id
_entity_poly.type
_entity_poly.pdbx_seq_one_letter_code
_entity_poly.pdbx_strand_id
1 'polypeptide(L)'
;MCEIEVEEMGDDTLDRDPRIKLSIGTRQHGSLDGQFNNAAGLAFDEHRDLLMVADCSNNRVQVFSCDDGGGSFVSKFGEEGNQPGQLKYPYGLAIDHDHDRIFIVDSFNDRVQSWSLSEQSFLSCIGHQGSGDLEFQYPRGIAIDKHHRIIIADTFNHRLVFLSSIDLSFLFEVG
;
A
#
# COMPACT_ATOMS: atom_id res chain seq x y z
N MET A 1 0.92 14.61 -11.61
CA MET A 1 1.38 13.69 -12.66
C MET A 1 2.90 13.89 -12.76
N CYS A 2 3.68 12.98 -12.16
CA CYS A 2 5.14 13.00 -12.31
C CYS A 2 5.48 12.08 -13.48
N GLU A 3 5.89 12.64 -14.58
CA GLU A 3 6.42 11.89 -15.73
C GLU A 3 7.91 11.71 -15.55
N ILE A 4 8.36 10.47 -15.67
CA ILE A 4 9.77 10.13 -15.70
C ILE A 4 10.02 9.34 -17.00
N GLU A 5 10.70 9.93 -17.96
CA GLU A 5 11.08 9.30 -19.24
C GLU A 5 12.49 8.70 -19.15
N VAL A 6 12.65 7.44 -19.57
CA VAL A 6 13.96 6.80 -19.73
C VAL A 6 14.30 6.78 -21.22
N GLU A 7 15.37 7.48 -21.62
CA GLU A 7 16.02 7.24 -22.91
C GLU A 7 17.06 6.12 -22.72
N GLU A 8 16.93 5.03 -23.50
CA GLU A 8 17.91 3.95 -23.51
C GLU A 8 19.27 4.48 -24.04
N MET A 9 20.22 4.61 -23.14
CA MET A 9 21.64 4.65 -23.49
C MET A 9 22.31 3.46 -22.81
N GLY A 10 22.74 2.51 -23.62
CA GLY A 10 23.49 1.36 -23.13
C GLY A 10 24.85 1.79 -22.58
N ASP A 11 25.02 1.71 -21.31
CA ASP A 11 26.27 1.44 -20.57
C ASP A 11 25.95 1.26 -19.07
N ASP A 12 26.68 0.36 -18.42
CA ASP A 12 26.55 -0.16 -17.06
C ASP A 12 26.79 0.87 -15.92
N THR A 13 26.53 2.16 -16.13
CA THR A 13 26.69 3.22 -15.13
C THR A 13 25.40 3.97 -14.84
N LEU A 14 24.31 3.27 -14.60
CA LEU A 14 23.03 3.86 -14.16
C LEU A 14 23.08 4.44 -12.74
N ASP A 15 24.26 4.48 -12.12
CA ASP A 15 24.45 4.99 -10.77
C ASP A 15 24.45 6.52 -10.77
N ARG A 16 23.27 7.12 -10.48
CA ARG A 16 23.08 8.51 -10.01
C ARG A 16 23.00 9.63 -11.03
N ASP A 17 22.48 9.39 -12.22
CA ASP A 17 22.13 10.51 -13.09
C ASP A 17 20.82 11.19 -12.62
N PRO A 18 20.86 12.49 -12.21
CA PRO A 18 19.63 13.19 -11.81
C PRO A 18 18.62 13.41 -12.95
N ARG A 19 18.96 12.98 -14.17
CA ARG A 19 18.10 13.00 -15.35
C ARG A 19 17.35 11.66 -15.54
N ILE A 20 17.62 10.63 -14.74
CA ILE A 20 16.89 9.37 -14.82
C ILE A 20 15.46 9.64 -14.42
N LYS A 21 14.59 9.48 -15.36
CA LYS A 21 13.15 9.59 -15.18
C LYS A 21 12.57 8.19 -15.25
N LEU A 22 12.18 7.64 -14.10
CA LEU A 22 11.48 6.37 -14.00
C LEU A 22 9.98 6.59 -14.10
N SER A 23 9.30 5.89 -14.99
CA SER A 23 7.84 5.85 -15.05
C SER A 23 7.35 4.43 -14.83
N ILE A 24 6.57 4.21 -13.77
CA ILE A 24 5.92 2.93 -13.50
C ILE A 24 4.46 3.05 -13.89
N GLY A 25 4.01 2.12 -14.73
CA GLY A 25 2.66 2.12 -15.27
C GLY A 25 2.60 2.56 -16.73
N THR A 26 1.42 2.50 -17.29
CA THR A 26 1.12 2.97 -18.64
C THR A 26 0.33 4.27 -18.57
N ARG A 27 0.36 5.07 -19.63
CA ARG A 27 -0.46 6.32 -19.69
C ARG A 27 -1.97 6.04 -19.83
N GLN A 28 -2.37 4.77 -19.91
CA GLN A 28 -3.76 4.34 -20.01
C GLN A 28 -4.13 3.54 -18.78
N HIS A 29 -5.32 3.75 -18.24
CA HIS A 29 -5.87 2.89 -17.21
C HIS A 29 -6.07 1.47 -17.75
N GLY A 30 -5.88 0.47 -16.89
CA GLY A 30 -6.05 -0.94 -17.29
C GLY A 30 -5.90 -1.87 -16.10
N SER A 31 -6.09 -3.17 -16.38
CA SER A 31 -6.05 -4.23 -15.37
C SER A 31 -4.91 -5.24 -15.59
N LEU A 32 -4.12 -5.10 -16.64
CA LEU A 32 -2.95 -5.94 -16.87
C LEU A 32 -1.86 -5.66 -15.84
N ASP A 33 -0.85 -6.52 -15.79
CA ASP A 33 0.31 -6.32 -14.94
C ASP A 33 1.09 -5.07 -15.38
N GLY A 34 1.44 -4.21 -14.40
CA GLY A 34 2.03 -2.91 -14.67
C GLY A 34 1.04 -1.81 -15.11
N GLN A 35 -0.23 -2.12 -15.34
CA GLN A 35 -1.28 -1.11 -15.57
C GLN A 35 -2.02 -0.80 -14.28
N PHE A 36 -2.46 0.44 -14.12
CA PHE A 36 -3.23 0.89 -12.97
C PHE A 36 -4.62 1.37 -13.36
N ASN A 37 -5.54 1.25 -12.42
CA ASN A 37 -6.82 1.93 -12.44
C ASN A 37 -7.01 2.64 -11.10
N ASN A 38 -6.74 3.96 -11.07
CA ASN A 38 -6.77 4.77 -9.86
C ASN A 38 -5.73 4.30 -8.80
N ALA A 39 -4.43 4.38 -9.13
CA ALA A 39 -3.36 4.16 -8.16
C ALA A 39 -3.47 5.18 -7.00
N ALA A 40 -3.41 4.71 -5.76
CA ALA A 40 -3.63 5.53 -4.57
C ALA A 40 -2.43 5.49 -3.60
N GLY A 41 -2.41 4.56 -2.64
CA GLY A 41 -1.35 4.45 -1.65
C GLY A 41 -0.08 3.82 -2.19
N LEU A 42 1.06 4.29 -1.67
CA LEU A 42 2.38 3.79 -1.98
C LEU A 42 3.08 3.38 -0.69
N ALA A 43 3.85 2.30 -0.73
CA ALA A 43 4.79 1.92 0.32
C ALA A 43 6.08 1.39 -0.32
N PHE A 44 7.22 1.83 0.19
CA PHE A 44 8.51 1.41 -0.31
C PHE A 44 9.21 0.52 0.72
N ASP A 45 9.58 -0.69 0.31
CA ASP A 45 10.41 -1.60 1.07
C ASP A 45 11.88 -1.31 0.76
N GLU A 46 12.51 -0.52 1.62
CA GLU A 46 13.91 -0.10 1.47
C GLU A 46 14.93 -1.26 1.64
N HIS A 47 14.50 -2.38 2.23
CA HIS A 47 15.36 -3.54 2.41
C HIS A 47 15.44 -4.43 1.17
N ARG A 48 14.41 -4.38 0.32
CA ARG A 48 14.30 -5.20 -0.89
C ARG A 48 14.22 -4.39 -2.18
N ASP A 49 14.29 -3.05 -2.08
CA ASP A 49 14.10 -2.11 -3.20
C ASP A 49 12.78 -2.37 -3.96
N LEU A 50 11.69 -2.63 -3.20
CA LEU A 50 10.38 -2.90 -3.77
C LEU A 50 9.40 -1.75 -3.50
N LEU A 51 8.74 -1.28 -4.55
CA LEU A 51 7.62 -0.36 -4.47
C LEU A 51 6.30 -1.12 -4.52
N MET A 52 5.46 -0.93 -3.52
CA MET A 52 4.10 -1.45 -3.47
C MET A 52 3.10 -0.34 -3.76
N VAL A 53 2.15 -0.63 -4.63
CA VAL A 53 1.15 0.33 -5.11
C VAL A 53 -0.25 -0.24 -4.93
N ALA A 54 -1.10 0.49 -4.19
CA ALA A 54 -2.51 0.17 -4.11
C ALA A 54 -3.20 0.55 -5.44
N ASP A 55 -3.57 -0.43 -6.21
CA ASP A 55 -4.27 -0.31 -7.48
C ASP A 55 -5.79 -0.37 -7.23
N CYS A 56 -6.30 0.75 -6.77
CA CYS A 56 -7.54 0.92 -6.03
C CYS A 56 -8.76 0.33 -6.75
N SER A 57 -9.02 0.76 -7.99
CA SER A 57 -10.18 0.28 -8.76
C SER A 57 -10.00 -1.12 -9.36
N ASN A 58 -8.79 -1.68 -9.28
CA ASN A 58 -8.52 -3.08 -9.62
C ASN A 58 -8.49 -3.98 -8.39
N ASN A 59 -8.77 -3.45 -7.19
CA ASN A 59 -8.89 -4.18 -5.92
C ASN A 59 -7.68 -5.07 -5.59
N ARG A 60 -6.47 -4.55 -5.85
CA ARG A 60 -5.20 -5.28 -5.67
C ARG A 60 -4.07 -4.37 -5.21
N VAL A 61 -2.97 -4.97 -4.78
CA VAL A 61 -1.68 -4.32 -4.64
C VAL A 61 -0.74 -4.87 -5.70
N GLN A 62 -0.02 -4.01 -6.40
CA GLN A 62 1.05 -4.38 -7.32
C GLN A 62 2.41 -4.07 -6.71
N VAL A 63 3.40 -4.92 -6.99
CA VAL A 63 4.77 -4.82 -6.50
C VAL A 63 5.73 -4.66 -7.67
N PHE A 64 6.63 -3.69 -7.56
CA PHE A 64 7.62 -3.36 -8.58
C PHE A 64 9.02 -3.37 -7.97
N SER A 65 10.01 -3.88 -8.70
CA SER A 65 11.41 -3.71 -8.36
C SER A 65 11.88 -2.32 -8.78
N CYS A 66 12.70 -1.70 -7.91
CA CYS A 66 13.35 -0.42 -8.18
C CYS A 66 14.88 -0.54 -8.20
N ASP A 67 15.44 -1.73 -8.01
CA ASP A 67 16.87 -2.01 -7.91
C ASP A 67 17.62 -1.85 -9.25
N ASP A 68 16.94 -2.08 -10.36
CA ASP A 68 17.48 -1.97 -11.72
C ASP A 68 17.29 -0.57 -12.35
N GLY A 69 16.72 0.38 -11.59
CA GLY A 69 16.36 1.71 -12.09
C GLY A 69 15.17 1.70 -13.07
N GLY A 70 14.56 0.53 -13.32
CA GLY A 70 13.53 0.36 -14.36
C GLY A 70 12.10 0.25 -13.87
N GLY A 71 11.85 0.02 -12.57
CA GLY A 71 10.50 -0.15 -12.03
C GLY A 71 9.74 -1.32 -12.65
N SER A 72 10.39 -2.48 -12.76
CA SER A 72 9.81 -3.66 -13.38
C SER A 72 8.75 -4.32 -12.49
N PHE A 73 7.65 -4.78 -13.09
CA PHE A 73 6.62 -5.53 -12.39
C PHE A 73 7.17 -6.84 -11.82
N VAL A 74 6.94 -7.08 -10.54
CA VAL A 74 7.38 -8.29 -9.83
C VAL A 74 6.21 -9.22 -9.56
N SER A 75 5.18 -8.70 -8.89
CA SER A 75 4.04 -9.49 -8.44
C SER A 75 2.82 -8.63 -8.15
N LYS A 76 1.73 -9.29 -7.84
CA LYS A 76 0.50 -8.66 -7.34
C LYS A 76 -0.20 -9.59 -6.36
N PHE A 77 -0.96 -9.01 -5.44
CA PHE A 77 -1.79 -9.76 -4.51
C PHE A 77 -3.07 -8.99 -4.16
N GLY A 78 -4.04 -9.69 -3.60
CA GLY A 78 -5.39 -9.19 -3.41
C GLY A 78 -6.27 -9.39 -4.65
N GLU A 79 -7.55 -9.59 -4.39
CA GLU A 79 -8.62 -9.72 -5.39
C GLU A 79 -9.89 -9.08 -4.86
N GLU A 80 -10.83 -8.76 -5.74
CA GLU A 80 -12.08 -8.12 -5.35
C GLU A 80 -12.92 -9.01 -4.42
N GLY A 81 -13.38 -8.43 -3.30
CA GLY A 81 -14.33 -9.07 -2.40
C GLY A 81 -14.31 -8.51 -0.98
N ASN A 82 -15.03 -9.21 -0.08
CA ASN A 82 -15.17 -8.84 1.32
C ASN A 82 -14.68 -9.92 2.30
N GLN A 83 -14.25 -11.07 1.79
CA GLN A 83 -13.70 -12.13 2.65
C GLN A 83 -12.29 -11.74 3.15
N PRO A 84 -11.77 -12.39 4.21
CA PRO A 84 -10.36 -12.26 4.60
C PRO A 84 -9.43 -12.52 3.41
N GLY A 85 -8.48 -11.59 3.17
CA GLY A 85 -7.58 -11.67 2.02
C GLY A 85 -8.15 -11.11 0.71
N GLN A 86 -9.42 -10.75 0.65
CA GLN A 86 -10.00 -9.99 -0.46
C GLN A 86 -10.02 -8.50 -0.15
N LEU A 87 -9.96 -7.65 -1.16
CA LEU A 87 -9.87 -6.20 -1.04
C LEU A 87 -11.02 -5.51 -1.79
N LYS A 88 -11.40 -4.35 -1.31
CA LYS A 88 -12.36 -3.49 -2.01
C LYS A 88 -11.92 -2.03 -1.92
N TYR A 89 -11.46 -1.49 -3.04
CA TYR A 89 -10.87 -0.16 -3.13
C TYR A 89 -9.78 0.05 -2.06
N PRO A 90 -8.65 -0.72 -2.10
CA PRO A 90 -7.53 -0.49 -1.18
C PRO A 90 -6.92 0.90 -1.42
N TYR A 91 -6.69 1.65 -0.34
CA TYR A 91 -6.14 3.01 -0.42
C TYR A 91 -4.73 3.09 0.16
N GLY A 92 -4.60 3.23 1.46
CA GLY A 92 -3.34 3.43 2.13
C GLY A 92 -2.55 2.14 2.34
N LEU A 93 -1.23 2.23 2.25
CA LEU A 93 -0.29 1.15 2.53
C LEU A 93 0.74 1.64 3.56
N ALA A 94 1.12 0.78 4.51
CA ALA A 94 2.21 1.04 5.45
C ALA A 94 2.97 -0.25 5.78
N ILE A 95 4.30 -0.17 5.86
CA ILE A 95 5.18 -1.32 6.10
C ILE A 95 5.73 -1.26 7.53
N ASP A 96 5.68 -2.39 8.21
CA ASP A 96 6.37 -2.68 9.47
C ASP A 96 7.46 -3.74 9.19
N HIS A 97 8.68 -3.27 8.97
CA HIS A 97 9.82 -4.13 8.64
C HIS A 97 10.19 -5.07 9.80
N ASP A 98 10.06 -4.59 11.04
CA ASP A 98 10.46 -5.35 12.23
C ASP A 98 9.60 -6.60 12.44
N HIS A 99 8.37 -6.59 11.92
CA HIS A 99 7.43 -7.70 12.05
C HIS A 99 7.07 -8.36 10.71
N ASP A 100 7.79 -8.05 9.61
CA ASP A 100 7.53 -8.55 8.25
C ASP A 100 6.07 -8.34 7.82
N ARG A 101 5.52 -7.14 8.03
CA ARG A 101 4.12 -6.84 7.74
C ARG A 101 3.94 -5.66 6.80
N ILE A 102 2.93 -5.78 5.94
CA ILE A 102 2.32 -4.64 5.26
C ILE A 102 0.86 -4.53 5.71
N PHE A 103 0.46 -3.32 6.06
CA PHE A 103 -0.92 -2.99 6.39
C PHE A 103 -1.58 -2.30 5.22
N ILE A 104 -2.80 -2.73 4.90
CA ILE A 104 -3.59 -2.25 3.76
C ILE A 104 -4.91 -1.72 4.29
N VAL A 105 -5.19 -0.46 3.99
CA VAL A 105 -6.52 0.11 4.24
C VAL A 105 -7.47 -0.37 3.16
N ASP A 106 -8.36 -1.29 3.53
CA ASP A 106 -9.41 -1.86 2.69
C ASP A 106 -10.68 -1.00 2.81
N SER A 107 -10.62 0.16 2.15
CA SER A 107 -11.47 1.33 2.43
C SER A 107 -12.96 1.05 2.31
N PHE A 108 -13.39 0.33 1.26
CA PHE A 108 -14.81 0.05 1.02
C PHE A 108 -15.33 -1.19 1.76
N ASN A 109 -14.47 -1.85 2.54
CA ASN A 109 -14.83 -2.86 3.53
C ASN A 109 -14.70 -2.33 4.96
N ASP A 110 -14.41 -1.03 5.12
CA ASP A 110 -14.30 -0.34 6.42
C ASP A 110 -13.36 -1.06 7.40
N ARG A 111 -12.18 -1.50 6.91
CA ARG A 111 -11.23 -2.30 7.70
C ARG A 111 -9.78 -2.05 7.31
N VAL A 112 -8.87 -2.53 8.15
CA VAL A 112 -7.44 -2.65 7.84
C VAL A 112 -7.05 -4.12 7.82
N GLN A 113 -6.31 -4.53 6.80
CA GLN A 113 -5.77 -5.87 6.69
C GLN A 113 -4.25 -5.86 6.92
N SER A 114 -3.75 -6.87 7.62
CA SER A 114 -2.34 -7.18 7.79
C SER A 114 -1.96 -8.35 6.89
N TRP A 115 -0.89 -8.19 6.14
CA TRP A 115 -0.35 -9.21 5.24
C TRP A 115 1.13 -9.43 5.54
N SER A 116 1.66 -10.63 5.30
CA SER A 116 3.11 -10.86 5.29
C SER A 116 3.74 -10.07 4.16
N LEU A 117 4.77 -9.29 4.47
CA LEU A 117 5.52 -8.50 3.49
C LEU A 117 6.34 -9.40 2.57
N SER A 118 6.97 -10.45 3.12
CA SER A 118 7.79 -11.39 2.35
C SER A 118 6.97 -12.38 1.52
N GLU A 119 5.91 -12.94 2.11
CA GLU A 119 5.09 -13.98 1.47
C GLU A 119 3.92 -13.42 0.65
N GLN A 120 3.59 -12.11 0.83
CA GLN A 120 2.43 -11.46 0.22
C GLN A 120 1.12 -12.22 0.47
N SER A 121 1.00 -12.81 1.67
CA SER A 121 -0.12 -13.62 2.11
C SER A 121 -0.88 -12.94 3.24
N PHE A 122 -2.21 -13.12 3.26
CA PHE A 122 -3.08 -12.58 4.30
C PHE A 122 -2.74 -13.14 5.67
N LEU A 123 -2.68 -12.28 6.68
CA LEU A 123 -2.45 -12.66 8.08
C LEU A 123 -3.69 -12.42 8.96
N SER A 124 -4.21 -11.20 8.96
CA SER A 124 -5.34 -10.83 9.81
C SER A 124 -6.04 -9.57 9.29
N CYS A 125 -7.20 -9.27 9.83
CA CYS A 125 -7.89 -8.00 9.58
C CYS A 125 -8.58 -7.50 10.85
N ILE A 126 -8.79 -6.19 10.91
CA ILE A 126 -9.52 -5.54 11.97
C ILE A 126 -10.37 -4.41 11.42
N GLY A 127 -11.53 -4.22 12.02
CA GLY A 127 -12.47 -3.17 11.66
C GLY A 127 -13.69 -3.67 10.92
N HIS A 128 -14.71 -2.87 11.00
CA HIS A 128 -15.97 -2.96 10.29
C HIS A 128 -16.65 -1.58 10.32
N GLN A 129 -17.71 -1.40 9.57
CA GLN A 129 -18.40 -0.12 9.49
C GLN A 129 -18.95 0.33 10.84
N GLY A 130 -18.65 1.59 11.21
CA GLY A 130 -19.15 2.24 12.42
C GLY A 130 -18.26 3.38 12.89
N SER A 131 -18.41 3.79 14.17
CA SER A 131 -17.69 4.92 14.78
C SER A 131 -17.10 4.61 16.17
N GLY A 132 -17.15 3.34 16.63
CA GLY A 132 -16.49 2.90 17.88
C GLY A 132 -14.98 2.69 17.71
N ASP A 133 -14.31 2.19 18.74
CA ASP A 133 -12.85 2.09 18.86
C ASP A 133 -12.17 1.35 17.69
N LEU A 134 -12.78 0.27 17.22
CA LEU A 134 -12.28 -0.55 16.11
C LEU A 134 -13.27 -0.56 14.94
N GLU A 135 -14.06 0.47 14.81
CA GLU A 135 -14.98 0.66 13.71
C GLU A 135 -14.48 1.81 12.83
N PHE A 136 -14.69 1.73 11.54
CA PHE A 136 -14.22 2.73 10.59
C PHE A 136 -15.33 3.14 9.63
N GLN A 137 -15.15 4.30 9.02
CA GLN A 137 -16.01 4.74 7.92
C GLN A 137 -15.15 5.31 6.79
N TYR A 138 -15.01 4.52 5.71
CA TYR A 138 -14.16 4.82 4.56
C TYR A 138 -12.77 5.31 4.98
N PRO A 139 -12.01 4.54 5.78
CA PRO A 139 -10.64 4.89 6.12
C PRO A 139 -9.79 4.97 4.85
N ARG A 140 -8.78 5.85 4.83
CA ARG A 140 -7.94 6.05 3.63
C ARG A 140 -6.46 6.05 3.91
N GLY A 141 -6.00 7.00 4.70
CA GLY A 141 -4.58 7.14 5.03
C GLY A 141 -4.14 6.17 6.11
N ILE A 142 -2.90 5.70 6.02
CA ILE A 142 -2.26 4.90 7.05
C ILE A 142 -0.78 5.23 7.13
N ALA A 143 -0.23 5.21 8.33
CA ALA A 143 1.19 5.33 8.60
C ALA A 143 1.58 4.48 9.79
N ILE A 144 2.86 4.17 9.92
CA ILE A 144 3.44 3.55 11.12
C ILE A 144 4.49 4.48 11.68
N ASP A 145 4.47 4.69 12.98
CA ASP A 145 5.48 5.49 13.67
C ASP A 145 6.60 4.61 14.26
N LYS A 146 7.65 5.28 14.76
CA LYS A 146 8.81 4.62 15.39
C LYS A 146 8.52 3.85 16.68
N HIS A 147 7.30 3.90 17.19
CA HIS A 147 6.84 3.17 18.37
C HIS A 147 5.93 2.00 18.00
N HIS A 148 5.94 1.56 16.73
CA HIS A 148 5.11 0.49 16.19
C HIS A 148 3.61 0.75 16.37
N ARG A 149 3.20 2.04 16.24
CA ARG A 149 1.78 2.38 16.23
C ARG A 149 1.33 2.62 14.80
N ILE A 150 0.27 1.94 14.42
CA ILE A 150 -0.45 2.19 13.18
C ILE A 150 -1.35 3.42 13.40
N ILE A 151 -1.27 4.39 12.53
CA ILE A 151 -2.07 5.61 12.53
C ILE A 151 -2.99 5.56 11.32
N ILE A 152 -4.29 5.53 11.51
CA ILE A 152 -5.29 5.39 10.46
C ILE A 152 -6.11 6.68 10.38
N ALA A 153 -6.21 7.25 9.19
CA ALA A 153 -7.15 8.33 8.92
C ALA A 153 -8.54 7.74 8.64
N ASP A 154 -9.41 7.77 9.64
CA ASP A 154 -10.79 7.33 9.59
C ASP A 154 -11.65 8.47 9.01
N THR A 155 -11.62 8.56 7.68
CA THR A 155 -11.92 9.77 6.92
C THR A 155 -13.32 10.31 7.18
N PHE A 156 -14.35 9.47 7.18
CA PHE A 156 -15.73 9.91 7.35
C PHE A 156 -16.20 9.96 8.81
N ASN A 157 -15.37 9.48 9.74
CA ASN A 157 -15.54 9.72 11.17
C ASN A 157 -14.73 10.92 11.67
N HIS A 158 -13.98 11.60 10.77
CA HIS A 158 -13.21 12.82 11.06
C HIS A 158 -12.20 12.67 12.20
N ARG A 159 -11.54 11.49 12.31
CA ARG A 159 -10.59 11.17 13.38
C ARG A 159 -9.36 10.42 12.89
N LEU A 160 -8.33 10.40 13.73
CA LEU A 160 -7.18 9.48 13.59
C LEU A 160 -7.32 8.39 14.66
N VAL A 161 -7.20 7.14 14.25
CA VAL A 161 -7.23 5.97 15.13
C VAL A 161 -5.82 5.40 15.24
N PHE A 162 -5.38 5.12 16.47
CA PHE A 162 -4.07 4.56 16.77
C PHE A 162 -4.21 3.11 17.25
N LEU A 163 -3.55 2.19 16.55
CA LEU A 163 -3.51 0.78 16.91
C LEU A 163 -2.05 0.33 17.15
N SER A 164 -1.89 -0.74 17.90
CA SER A 164 -0.63 -1.46 17.98
C SER A 164 -0.38 -2.25 16.68
N SER A 165 0.82 -2.16 16.08
CA SER A 165 1.15 -2.97 14.90
C SER A 165 1.40 -4.45 15.25
N ILE A 166 1.60 -4.75 16.52
CA ILE A 166 1.92 -6.09 17.01
C ILE A 166 0.68 -6.99 17.02
N ASP A 167 -0.41 -6.49 17.61
CA ASP A 167 -1.62 -7.28 17.88
C ASP A 167 -2.92 -6.61 17.37
N LEU A 168 -2.80 -5.44 16.72
CA LEU A 168 -3.91 -4.61 16.21
C LEU A 168 -4.85 -4.10 17.32
N SER A 169 -4.44 -4.11 18.59
CA SER A 169 -5.24 -3.57 19.68
C SER A 169 -5.40 -2.06 19.55
N PHE A 170 -6.58 -1.56 19.91
CA PHE A 170 -6.86 -0.12 20.00
C PHE A 170 -6.02 0.51 21.11
N LEU A 171 -5.40 1.64 20.82
CA LEU A 171 -4.61 2.40 21.77
C LEU A 171 -5.34 3.69 22.20
N PHE A 172 -5.66 4.54 21.26
CA PHE A 172 -6.41 5.78 21.45
C PHE A 172 -6.82 6.38 20.09
N GLU A 173 -7.62 7.44 20.14
CA GLU A 173 -8.00 8.23 18.97
C GLU A 173 -7.81 9.73 19.22
N VAL A 174 -7.79 10.49 18.13
CA VAL A 174 -7.72 11.96 18.12
C VAL A 174 -8.66 12.47 17.03
N GLY A 175 -9.60 13.33 17.42
CA GLY A 175 -10.57 13.93 16.50
C GLY A 175 -11.61 14.77 17.21
#